data_07ba791fc9beadc8661435b44cc023b3
#
_entry.id   07ba791fc9beadc8661435b44cc023b3
#
_cell.length_a   1.000
_cell.length_b   1.000
_cell.length_c   1.000
_cell.angle_alpha   90.00
_cell.angle_beta   90.00
_cell.angle_gamma   90.00
#
_symmetry.space_group_name_H-M   'P 1'
#
loop_
_entity.id
_entity.type
_entity.pdbx_description
1 polymer ?
#
loop_
_entity_poly.entity_id
_entity_poly.type
_entity_poly.pdbx_seq_one_letter_code
_entity_poly.pdbx_strand_id
1 'polypeptide(L)'
;MVDYNGSTQILAQNTNGNADYNLYANGELVDSQNNVNFYNGFQFDNLTENQYCELHISQGDSTIIKKFTILVNNTTIESIPSGLEDGINYNDDTSKATLVLSAPYKDFIYVAGDFNFWSPTSEYAMKKDSTSERFWLEIEGLEPGEIYTYQYW
;
A
#
# COMPACT_ATOMS: atom_id res chain seq x y z
N MET A 1 6.41 -2.23 5.81
CA MET A 1 5.95 -3.43 5.09
C MET A 1 5.76 -4.53 6.10
N VAL A 2 4.61 -5.20 6.12
CA VAL A 2 4.20 -6.11 7.18
C VAL A 2 3.52 -7.34 6.57
N ASP A 3 3.75 -8.53 7.11
CA ASP A 3 3.01 -9.73 6.72
C ASP A 3 1.55 -9.65 7.17
N TYR A 4 0.67 -10.39 6.51
CA TYR A 4 -0.73 -10.52 6.92
C TYR A 4 -0.82 -11.01 8.38
N ASN A 5 -1.64 -10.36 9.19
CA ASN A 5 -1.70 -10.50 10.66
C ASN A 5 -0.39 -10.12 11.38
N GLY A 6 0.53 -9.46 10.72
CA GLY A 6 1.77 -8.99 11.32
C GLY A 6 1.57 -7.70 12.12
N SER A 7 2.67 -7.23 12.71
CA SER A 7 2.70 -6.04 13.57
C SER A 7 3.84 -5.12 13.19
N THR A 8 3.65 -3.82 13.43
CA THR A 8 4.72 -2.81 13.24
C THR A 8 4.56 -1.66 14.22
N GLN A 9 5.65 -0.99 14.52
CA GLN A 9 5.66 0.18 15.39
C GLN A 9 6.13 1.42 14.65
N ILE A 10 5.45 2.53 14.85
CA ILE A 10 5.84 3.83 14.33
C ILE A 10 6.60 4.61 15.39
N LEU A 11 7.84 4.97 15.08
CA LEU A 11 8.71 5.78 15.93
C LEU A 11 9.08 7.07 15.20
N ALA A 12 9.24 8.15 15.93
CA ALA A 12 9.70 9.41 15.36
C ALA A 12 10.48 10.24 16.39
N GLN A 13 11.37 11.10 15.89
CA GLN A 13 12.12 12.03 16.72
C GLN A 13 12.13 13.44 16.10
N ASN A 14 11.79 14.45 16.90
CA ASN A 14 12.01 15.84 16.54
C ASN A 14 13.41 16.27 17.00
N THR A 15 14.25 16.62 16.05
CA THR A 15 15.65 17.05 16.32
C THR A 15 15.74 18.44 16.93
N ASN A 16 14.65 19.22 16.94
CA ASN A 16 14.58 20.59 17.47
C ASN A 16 14.06 20.67 18.92
N GLY A 17 13.99 19.53 19.63
CA GLY A 17 13.52 19.45 21.01
C GLY A 17 12.11 18.86 21.11
N ASN A 18 11.40 19.21 22.21
CA ASN A 18 10.09 18.62 22.48
C ASN A 18 9.03 19.14 21.50
N ALA A 19 8.12 18.26 21.12
CA ALA A 19 6.98 18.55 20.26
C ALA A 19 5.76 17.71 20.70
N ASP A 20 4.59 18.06 20.17
CA ASP A 20 3.39 17.27 20.28
C ASP A 20 3.27 16.39 19.01
N TYR A 21 2.90 15.14 19.21
CA TYR A 21 2.75 14.16 18.14
C TYR A 21 1.33 13.61 18.13
N ASN A 22 0.66 13.69 16.98
CA ASN A 22 -0.64 13.06 16.75
C ASN A 22 -0.52 12.11 15.55
N LEU A 23 -0.73 10.82 15.78
CA LEU A 23 -0.76 9.81 14.72
C LEU A 23 -2.20 9.51 14.32
N TYR A 24 -2.45 9.64 13.04
CA TYR A 24 -3.72 9.26 12.42
C TYR A 24 -3.50 8.03 11.55
N ALA A 25 -4.46 7.11 11.56
CA ALA A 25 -4.52 5.98 10.64
C ALA A 25 -5.91 5.96 9.98
N ASN A 26 -5.96 5.89 8.65
CA ASN A 26 -7.18 5.93 7.86
C ASN A 26 -8.12 7.11 8.23
N GLY A 27 -7.53 8.25 8.61
CA GLY A 27 -8.24 9.47 9.00
C GLY A 27 -8.65 9.55 10.48
N GLU A 28 -8.46 8.50 11.27
CA GLU A 28 -8.78 8.47 12.70
C GLU A 28 -7.52 8.69 13.55
N LEU A 29 -7.64 9.49 14.62
CA LEU A 29 -6.57 9.68 15.60
C LEU A 29 -6.38 8.38 16.41
N VAL A 30 -5.21 7.75 16.29
CA VAL A 30 -4.91 6.49 16.97
C VAL A 30 -3.96 6.64 18.16
N ASP A 31 -3.14 7.70 18.18
CA ASP A 31 -2.26 8.01 19.31
C ASP A 31 -1.90 9.48 19.38
N SER A 32 -1.62 9.97 20.61
CA SER A 32 -1.19 11.33 20.88
C SER A 32 -0.20 11.36 22.03
N GLN A 33 0.94 12.03 21.83
CA GLN A 33 1.97 12.24 22.85
C GLN A 33 2.37 13.73 22.85
N ASN A 34 2.31 14.36 24.00
CA ASN A 34 2.53 15.79 24.11
C ASN A 34 3.85 16.12 24.80
N ASN A 35 4.52 17.17 24.29
CA ASN A 35 5.74 17.74 24.86
C ASN A 35 6.88 16.72 25.06
N VAL A 36 7.07 15.83 24.08
CA VAL A 36 8.16 14.84 24.08
C VAL A 36 9.13 15.10 22.93
N ASN A 37 10.42 14.80 23.11
CA ASN A 37 11.41 14.91 22.04
C ASN A 37 11.51 13.64 21.18
N PHE A 38 10.97 12.55 21.69
CA PHE A 38 10.92 11.26 21.03
C PHE A 38 9.52 10.69 21.13
N TYR A 39 8.89 10.44 19.97
CA TYR A 39 7.63 9.75 19.88
C TYR A 39 7.90 8.25 20.06
N ASN A 40 7.52 7.72 21.25
CA ASN A 40 7.81 6.34 21.66
C ASN A 40 6.96 5.29 20.92
N GLY A 41 6.18 5.76 19.98
CA GLY A 41 5.52 4.93 19.01
C GLY A 41 4.15 4.42 19.40
N PHE A 42 3.43 4.10 18.35
CA PHE A 42 2.18 3.35 18.41
C PHE A 42 2.42 1.99 17.76
N GLN A 43 1.98 0.93 18.43
CA GLN A 43 2.07 -0.44 17.94
C GLN A 43 0.78 -0.75 17.16
N PHE A 44 0.93 -1.06 15.89
CA PHE A 44 -0.12 -1.68 15.10
C PHE A 44 0.02 -3.20 15.19
N ASP A 45 -1.03 -3.90 15.59
CA ASP A 45 -1.06 -5.35 15.73
C ASP A 45 -2.12 -5.97 14.83
N ASN A 46 -1.87 -7.22 14.40
CA ASN A 46 -2.81 -8.03 13.61
C ASN A 46 -3.32 -7.30 12.35
N LEU A 47 -2.41 -6.65 11.64
CA LEU A 47 -2.73 -5.91 10.43
C LEU A 47 -3.20 -6.86 9.32
N THR A 48 -4.41 -6.64 8.83
CA THR A 48 -5.01 -7.39 7.71
C THR A 48 -5.16 -6.53 6.45
N GLU A 49 -5.09 -5.20 6.60
CA GLU A 49 -5.25 -4.23 5.52
C GLU A 49 -4.22 -3.11 5.63
N ASN A 50 -3.93 -2.47 4.50
CA ASN A 50 -3.06 -1.32 4.43
C ASN A 50 -3.56 -0.18 5.32
N GLN A 51 -2.63 0.55 5.96
CA GLN A 51 -2.95 1.71 6.79
C GLN A 51 -2.38 2.98 6.15
N TYR A 52 -3.22 3.94 5.86
CA TYR A 52 -2.83 5.27 5.39
C TYR A 52 -2.62 6.17 6.61
N CYS A 53 -1.36 6.48 6.89
CA CYS A 53 -0.97 7.16 8.12
C CYS A 53 -0.54 8.60 7.87
N GLU A 54 -0.92 9.47 8.81
CA GLU A 54 -0.39 10.83 8.93
C GLU A 54 0.16 11.03 10.34
N LEU A 55 1.43 11.42 10.45
CA LEU A 55 2.02 11.84 11.72
C LEU A 55 2.15 13.36 11.71
N HIS A 56 1.38 14.02 12.56
CA HIS A 56 1.42 15.46 12.77
C HIS A 56 2.38 15.76 13.93
N ILE A 57 3.38 16.58 13.68
CA ILE A 57 4.41 16.97 14.65
C ILE A 57 4.31 18.48 14.83
N SER A 58 3.88 18.94 16.01
CA SER A 58 3.64 20.36 16.31
C SER A 58 4.62 20.87 17.36
N GLN A 59 5.24 22.03 17.09
CA GLN A 59 6.12 22.74 18.02
C GLN A 59 5.87 24.25 17.92
N GLY A 60 5.35 24.85 18.98
CA GLY A 60 4.87 26.23 18.94
C GLY A 60 3.76 26.41 17.90
N ASP A 61 3.91 27.38 17.03
CA ASP A 61 2.94 27.67 15.96
C ASP A 61 3.19 26.89 14.67
N SER A 62 4.16 25.97 14.67
CA SER A 62 4.54 25.19 13.48
C SER A 62 4.08 23.75 13.58
N THR A 63 3.53 23.21 12.47
CA THR A 63 3.17 21.80 12.34
C THR A 63 3.75 21.23 11.06
N ILE A 64 4.38 20.07 11.17
CA ILE A 64 4.86 19.24 10.05
C ILE A 64 3.99 18.00 9.96
N ILE A 65 3.49 17.68 8.78
CA ILE A 65 2.72 16.47 8.52
C ILE A 65 3.58 15.50 7.68
N LYS A 66 3.79 14.30 8.21
CA LYS A 66 4.43 13.19 7.49
C LYS A 66 3.37 12.17 7.12
N LYS A 67 3.19 11.95 5.80
CA LYS A 67 2.25 10.96 5.25
C LYS A 67 3.03 9.73 4.81
N PHE A 68 2.52 8.55 5.14
CA PHE A 68 3.10 7.27 4.77
C PHE A 68 2.05 6.17 4.79
N THR A 69 2.33 5.05 4.11
CA THR A 69 1.44 3.90 4.09
C THR A 69 2.15 2.68 4.69
N ILE A 70 1.49 1.97 5.58
CA ILE A 70 1.88 0.63 6.01
C ILE A 70 1.24 -0.35 5.04
N LEU A 71 2.06 -0.99 4.21
CA LEU A 71 1.61 -2.02 3.28
C LEU A 71 1.60 -3.38 3.97
N VAL A 72 0.51 -4.10 3.84
CA VAL A 72 0.31 -5.46 4.35
C VAL A 72 0.43 -6.44 3.18
N ASN A 73 1.13 -7.55 3.37
CA ASN A 73 1.23 -8.59 2.35
C ASN A 73 -0.10 -9.36 2.24
N ASN A 74 -0.93 -8.98 1.29
CA ASN A 74 -2.21 -9.64 0.95
C ASN A 74 -2.10 -10.53 -0.31
N THR A 75 -0.89 -10.86 -0.74
CA THR A 75 -0.67 -11.69 -1.92
C THR A 75 -1.22 -13.10 -1.71
N THR A 76 -2.04 -13.55 -2.64
CA THR A 76 -2.51 -14.94 -2.73
C THR A 76 -1.67 -15.71 -3.75
N ILE A 77 -1.54 -17.02 -3.52
CA ILE A 77 -0.84 -17.91 -4.46
C ILE A 77 -1.87 -18.49 -5.42
N GLU A 78 -1.75 -18.13 -6.70
CA GLU A 78 -2.66 -18.61 -7.74
C GLU A 78 -1.94 -18.66 -9.09
N SER A 79 -2.09 -19.77 -9.81
CA SER A 79 -1.45 -19.95 -11.12
C SER A 79 -1.95 -18.92 -12.13
N ILE A 80 -1.02 -18.43 -12.96
CA ILE A 80 -1.36 -17.53 -14.06
C ILE A 80 -2.30 -18.24 -15.02
N PRO A 81 -3.42 -17.62 -15.44
CA PRO A 81 -4.27 -18.15 -16.48
C PRO A 81 -3.49 -18.44 -17.78
N SER A 82 -3.81 -19.55 -18.45
CA SER A 82 -3.09 -19.93 -19.68
C SER A 82 -3.25 -18.90 -20.79
N GLY A 83 -2.17 -18.66 -21.55
CA GLY A 83 -2.16 -17.77 -22.70
C GLY A 83 -1.82 -16.32 -22.38
N LEU A 84 -1.58 -15.98 -21.11
CA LEU A 84 -1.11 -14.65 -20.73
C LEU A 84 0.41 -14.53 -20.86
N GLU A 85 0.85 -13.36 -21.35
CA GLU A 85 2.25 -12.97 -21.48
C GLU A 85 2.62 -11.85 -20.51
N ASP A 86 3.91 -11.62 -20.31
CA ASP A 86 4.38 -10.50 -19.47
C ASP A 86 3.93 -9.16 -20.08
N GLY A 87 3.43 -8.27 -19.25
CA GLY A 87 2.88 -6.98 -19.63
C GLY A 87 1.37 -6.89 -19.46
N ILE A 88 0.71 -6.18 -20.37
CA ILE A 88 -0.74 -5.95 -20.37
C ILE A 88 -1.38 -6.92 -21.35
N ASN A 89 -2.33 -7.71 -20.86
CA ASN A 89 -3.11 -8.65 -21.68
C ASN A 89 -4.56 -8.15 -21.78
N TYR A 90 -5.04 -8.01 -22.99
CA TYR A 90 -6.44 -7.66 -23.31
C TYR A 90 -7.18 -8.89 -23.76
N ASN A 91 -8.47 -8.98 -23.47
CA ASN A 91 -9.36 -10.04 -23.93
C ASN A 91 -10.59 -9.44 -24.65
N ASP A 92 -11.59 -10.26 -24.96
CA ASP A 92 -12.81 -9.81 -25.65
C ASP A 92 -13.66 -8.85 -24.79
N ASP A 93 -13.52 -8.89 -23.47
CA ASP A 93 -14.15 -7.94 -22.57
C ASP A 93 -13.27 -6.70 -22.43
N THR A 94 -13.62 -5.66 -23.18
CA THR A 94 -12.85 -4.41 -23.22
C THR A 94 -12.92 -3.58 -21.93
N SER A 95 -13.73 -3.99 -20.95
CA SER A 95 -13.76 -3.37 -19.62
C SER A 95 -12.73 -3.96 -18.65
N LYS A 96 -11.90 -4.90 -19.12
CA LYS A 96 -10.90 -5.62 -18.32
C LYS A 96 -9.53 -5.64 -19.00
N ALA A 97 -8.50 -5.71 -18.16
CA ALA A 97 -7.14 -5.99 -18.60
C ALA A 97 -6.40 -6.80 -17.54
N THR A 98 -5.59 -7.77 -17.94
CA THR A 98 -4.76 -8.53 -17.01
C THR A 98 -3.32 -8.07 -17.09
N LEU A 99 -2.77 -7.63 -15.96
CA LEU A 99 -1.37 -7.29 -15.81
C LEU A 99 -0.59 -8.52 -15.39
N VAL A 100 0.53 -8.79 -16.06
CA VAL A 100 1.48 -9.84 -15.68
C VAL A 100 2.86 -9.22 -15.55
N LEU A 101 3.52 -9.45 -14.42
CA LEU A 101 4.83 -8.88 -14.12
C LEU A 101 5.79 -9.98 -13.66
N SER A 102 6.93 -10.10 -14.34
CA SER A 102 8.06 -10.87 -13.83
C SER A 102 8.82 -10.04 -12.80
N ALA A 103 8.80 -10.47 -11.54
CA ALA A 103 9.40 -9.73 -10.44
C ALA A 103 10.08 -10.69 -9.45
N PRO A 104 11.24 -11.24 -9.81
CA PRO A 104 11.98 -12.14 -8.95
C PRO A 104 12.39 -11.46 -7.63
N TYR A 105 12.41 -12.23 -6.56
CA TYR A 105 12.77 -11.78 -5.21
C TYR A 105 11.78 -10.78 -4.58
N LYS A 106 10.55 -10.68 -5.08
CA LYS A 106 9.47 -9.94 -4.44
C LYS A 106 8.53 -10.90 -3.71
N ASP A 107 8.11 -10.47 -2.52
CA ASP A 107 7.15 -11.24 -1.71
C ASP A 107 5.73 -10.89 -2.11
N PHE A 108 5.47 -9.60 -2.40
CA PHE A 108 4.19 -9.11 -2.88
C PHE A 108 4.34 -7.84 -3.71
N ILE A 109 3.32 -7.53 -4.49
CA ILE A 109 3.23 -6.35 -5.34
C ILE A 109 1.80 -5.83 -5.30
N TYR A 110 1.65 -4.51 -5.18
CA TYR A 110 0.40 -3.82 -5.37
C TYR A 110 0.40 -3.05 -6.68
N VAL A 111 -0.80 -2.84 -7.24
CA VAL A 111 -0.98 -1.95 -8.40
C VAL A 111 -1.75 -0.70 -7.94
N ALA A 112 -1.21 0.48 -8.21
CA ALA A 112 -1.87 1.75 -7.99
C ALA A 112 -1.97 2.51 -9.31
N GLY A 113 -3.13 3.11 -9.59
CA GLY A 113 -3.37 3.82 -10.84
C GLY A 113 -4.65 4.62 -10.83
N ASP A 114 -5.00 5.18 -11.99
CA ASP A 114 -6.20 6.02 -12.13
C ASP A 114 -7.49 5.24 -11.81
N PHE A 115 -7.52 3.93 -12.09
CA PHE A 115 -8.65 3.03 -11.84
C PHE A 115 -8.95 2.78 -10.35
N ASN A 116 -8.01 3.06 -9.45
CA ASN A 116 -8.18 2.90 -8.00
C ASN A 116 -7.76 4.15 -7.21
N PHE A 117 -7.80 5.32 -7.85
CA PHE A 117 -7.44 6.61 -7.25
C PHE A 117 -6.05 6.60 -6.59
N TRP A 118 -5.12 5.84 -7.16
CA TRP A 118 -3.75 5.66 -6.66
C TRP A 118 -3.68 5.08 -5.23
N SER A 119 -4.75 4.37 -4.82
CA SER A 119 -4.87 3.74 -3.50
C SER A 119 -4.72 2.22 -3.62
N PRO A 120 -3.57 1.64 -3.25
CA PRO A 120 -3.35 0.20 -3.33
C PRO A 120 -4.07 -0.51 -2.18
N THR A 121 -5.37 -0.80 -2.37
CA THR A 121 -6.15 -1.62 -1.46
C THR A 121 -5.83 -3.11 -1.65
N SER A 122 -6.29 -3.98 -0.75
CA SER A 122 -6.06 -5.44 -0.83
C SER A 122 -6.56 -6.06 -2.13
N GLU A 123 -7.61 -5.50 -2.74
CA GLU A 123 -8.15 -5.90 -4.05
C GLU A 123 -7.12 -5.76 -5.18
N TYR A 124 -6.21 -4.80 -5.06
CA TYR A 124 -5.16 -4.54 -6.04
C TYR A 124 -3.80 -5.14 -5.65
N ALA A 125 -3.77 -6.09 -4.70
CA ALA A 125 -2.62 -6.95 -4.46
C ALA A 125 -2.52 -7.99 -5.56
N MET A 126 -1.38 -8.05 -6.26
CA MET A 126 -1.17 -9.04 -7.32
C MET A 126 -1.07 -10.44 -6.72
N LYS A 127 -1.65 -11.40 -7.42
CA LYS A 127 -1.51 -12.84 -7.12
C LYS A 127 -0.14 -13.29 -7.57
N LYS A 128 0.51 -14.17 -6.80
CA LYS A 128 1.82 -14.75 -7.15
C LYS A 128 1.64 -16.15 -7.75
N ASP A 129 2.25 -16.38 -8.89
CA ASP A 129 2.26 -17.73 -9.49
C ASP A 129 3.14 -18.68 -8.67
N SER A 130 2.63 -19.87 -8.39
CA SER A 130 3.33 -20.87 -7.58
C SER A 130 4.54 -21.51 -8.27
N THR A 131 4.66 -21.37 -9.58
CA THR A 131 5.66 -22.07 -10.40
C THR A 131 6.69 -21.16 -11.05
N SER A 132 6.47 -19.84 -10.97
CA SER A 132 7.37 -18.84 -11.55
C SER A 132 7.49 -17.63 -10.63
N GLU A 133 8.45 -16.77 -10.91
CA GLU A 133 8.63 -15.49 -10.19
C GLU A 133 7.73 -14.38 -10.79
N ARG A 134 6.51 -14.75 -11.20
CA ARG A 134 5.57 -13.84 -11.87
C ARG A 134 4.39 -13.54 -10.96
N PHE A 135 3.89 -12.32 -11.12
CA PHE A 135 2.69 -11.82 -10.45
C PHE A 135 1.66 -11.44 -11.49
N TRP A 136 0.39 -11.57 -11.17
CA TRP A 136 -0.68 -11.19 -12.09
C TRP A 136 -1.90 -10.62 -11.35
N LEU A 137 -2.64 -9.75 -12.06
CA LEU A 137 -3.86 -9.14 -11.54
C LEU A 137 -4.78 -8.78 -12.71
N GLU A 138 -6.05 -9.18 -12.64
CA GLU A 138 -7.08 -8.67 -13.53
C GLU A 138 -7.63 -7.35 -12.97
N ILE A 139 -7.57 -6.30 -13.76
CA ILE A 139 -8.19 -5.00 -13.48
C ILE A 139 -9.54 -4.99 -14.19
N GLU A 140 -10.59 -4.67 -13.46
CA GLU A 140 -11.96 -4.59 -13.96
C GLU A 140 -12.48 -3.16 -13.92
N GLY A 141 -13.60 -2.90 -14.63
CA GLY A 141 -14.28 -1.60 -14.62
C GLY A 141 -13.58 -0.52 -15.44
N LEU A 142 -12.76 -0.91 -16.40
CA LEU A 142 -12.11 0.01 -17.32
C LEU A 142 -13.13 0.53 -18.36
N GLU A 143 -13.05 1.82 -18.70
CA GLU A 143 -13.84 2.43 -19.76
C GLU A 143 -13.12 2.24 -21.10
N PRO A 144 -13.74 1.60 -22.11
CA PRO A 144 -13.13 1.38 -23.41
C PRO A 144 -12.73 2.68 -24.10
N GLY A 145 -11.46 2.77 -24.51
CA GLY A 145 -10.91 3.95 -25.19
C GLY A 145 -10.30 5.00 -24.27
N GLU A 146 -10.44 4.86 -22.96
CA GLU A 146 -9.77 5.73 -21.98
C GLU A 146 -8.32 5.31 -21.75
N ILE A 147 -7.48 6.26 -21.38
CA ILE A 147 -6.07 6.05 -21.05
C ILE A 147 -5.93 6.01 -19.53
N TYR A 148 -5.39 4.91 -19.00
CA TYR A 148 -5.10 4.73 -17.59
C TYR A 148 -3.59 4.71 -17.35
N THR A 149 -3.15 5.48 -16.37
CA THR A 149 -1.77 5.41 -15.86
C THR A 149 -1.71 4.59 -14.58
N TYR A 150 -0.65 3.85 -14.38
CA TYR A 150 -0.48 3.03 -13.18
C TYR A 150 1.00 2.78 -12.88
N GLN A 151 1.27 2.29 -11.67
CA GLN A 151 2.59 1.82 -11.25
C GLN A 151 2.47 0.60 -10.32
N TYR A 152 3.54 -0.14 -10.23
CA TYR A 152 3.73 -1.21 -9.25
C TYR A 152 4.42 -0.66 -7.99
N TRP A 153 3.92 -1.09 -6.83
CA TRP A 153 4.44 -0.71 -5.52
C TRP A 153 4.99 -1.94 -4.79
#